data_ee72471572e4b40b0a2220c1328180a7
#
_entry.id   ee72471572e4b40b0a2220c1328180a7
#
_cell.length_a   1.000
_cell.length_b   1.000
_cell.length_c   1.000
_cell.angle_alpha   90.00
_cell.angle_beta   90.00
_cell.angle_gamma   90.00
#
_symmetry.space_group_name_H-M   'P 1'
#
loop_
_entity.id
_entity.type
_entity.pdbx_description
1 polymer ?
#
loop_
_entity_poly.entity_id
_entity_poly.type
_entity_poly.pdbx_seq_one_letter_code
_entity_poly.pdbx_strand_id
1 'polypeptide(L)'
;MGLSLRAGNSETGDFVTDRETDLKIADDRGQFAARARELSLALGKDQEVFKQALDALLAVDNYRYAYLWSWMGVPIIQLPADIMATQEVIVATKPDVIIETGVARGGSVVFMASLLELIGRGKVVGVDLDIRPHNRQTIESHPMAKRIRLIEGPSTDPETLARVRGEIPPDSNVMVVLDSDHSRDHVLSELRNYGPLVTKGQYLVVADTLVGHIDESRAPKNRSKTWFKGDEPLTALNIFLQETNRFEVDPVINGKLVFSSSPGGYLRCIAP
;
A
#
# COMPACT_ATOMS: atom_id res chain seq x y z
N MET A 1 -13.05 -34.62 -33.53
CA MET A 1 -12.65 -33.28 -34.06
C MET A 1 -11.48 -32.81 -33.27
N GLY A 2 -10.28 -32.92 -33.84
CA GLY A 2 -9.03 -32.63 -33.18
C GLY A 2 -8.69 -31.14 -33.29
N LEU A 3 -8.40 -30.51 -32.17
CA LEU A 3 -7.79 -29.18 -32.12
C LEU A 3 -6.26 -29.33 -32.19
N SER A 4 -5.72 -28.93 -33.34
CA SER A 4 -4.28 -28.79 -33.56
C SER A 4 -3.76 -27.52 -32.88
N LEU A 5 -3.02 -27.68 -31.82
CA LEU A 5 -2.23 -26.59 -31.23
C LEU A 5 -0.94 -26.46 -32.01
N ARG A 6 -0.76 -25.37 -32.75
CA ARG A 6 0.52 -24.98 -33.34
C ARG A 6 1.44 -24.47 -32.21
N ALA A 7 2.57 -25.16 -32.08
CA ALA A 7 3.67 -24.73 -31.23
C ALA A 7 4.32 -23.47 -31.80
N GLY A 8 4.21 -22.38 -31.06
CA GLY A 8 5.06 -21.20 -31.26
C GLY A 8 6.31 -21.37 -30.40
N ASN A 9 7.48 -21.32 -31.00
CA ASN A 9 8.75 -21.32 -30.30
C ASN A 9 8.86 -20.01 -29.49
N SER A 10 8.66 -20.11 -28.18
CA SER A 10 9.16 -19.14 -27.22
C SER A 10 10.39 -19.75 -26.56
N GLU A 11 11.54 -19.08 -26.69
CA GLU A 11 12.72 -19.37 -25.89
C GLU A 11 12.36 -19.09 -24.42
N THR A 12 11.83 -20.09 -23.75
CA THR A 12 11.72 -20.12 -22.29
C THR A 12 13.10 -20.42 -21.76
N GLY A 13 13.74 -19.40 -21.18
CA GLY A 13 14.99 -19.58 -20.47
C GLY A 13 14.84 -20.66 -19.40
N ASP A 14 15.62 -21.71 -19.52
CA ASP A 14 15.69 -22.86 -18.67
C ASP A 14 15.96 -22.45 -17.21
N PHE A 15 14.96 -22.65 -16.35
CA PHE A 15 15.21 -22.86 -14.94
C PHE A 15 15.67 -24.31 -14.74
N VAL A 16 16.85 -24.64 -15.25
CA VAL A 16 17.47 -25.92 -14.97
C VAL A 16 18.08 -25.85 -13.57
N THR A 17 17.55 -26.65 -12.70
CA THR A 17 18.19 -27.00 -11.44
C THR A 17 19.35 -27.93 -11.76
N ASP A 18 20.56 -27.42 -11.95
CA ASP A 18 21.78 -28.24 -11.86
C ASP A 18 21.98 -28.60 -10.39
N ARG A 19 21.53 -29.80 -10.04
CA ARG A 19 22.00 -30.56 -8.87
C ARG A 19 23.09 -31.49 -9.33
N GLU A 20 24.30 -31.15 -8.95
CA GLU A 20 25.45 -32.01 -8.66
C GLU A 20 26.74 -31.33 -9.10
N THR A 21 27.29 -30.55 -8.21
CA THR A 21 28.75 -30.46 -7.95
C THR A 21 28.92 -29.73 -6.62
N ASP A 22 29.77 -30.20 -5.75
CA ASP A 22 30.22 -29.58 -4.49
C ASP A 22 30.89 -28.22 -4.75
N LEU A 23 30.12 -27.27 -5.24
CA LEU A 23 30.52 -25.90 -5.33
C LEU A 23 30.22 -25.25 -3.99
N LYS A 24 31.22 -24.66 -3.36
CA LYS A 24 31.01 -23.55 -2.41
C LYS A 24 30.08 -22.61 -3.08
N ILE A 25 28.76 -22.69 -2.76
CA ILE A 25 27.77 -21.78 -3.29
C ILE A 25 28.22 -20.40 -2.82
N ALA A 26 28.69 -19.58 -3.76
CA ALA A 26 29.05 -18.19 -3.48
C ALA A 26 27.79 -17.46 -3.01
N ASP A 27 27.95 -16.53 -2.08
CA ASP A 27 26.84 -15.70 -1.63
C ASP A 27 26.31 -14.89 -2.82
N ASP A 28 25.16 -15.28 -3.36
CA ASP A 28 24.50 -14.66 -4.52
C ASP A 28 23.45 -13.61 -4.15
N ARG A 29 23.22 -13.35 -2.83
CA ARG A 29 22.18 -12.43 -2.36
C ARG A 29 22.21 -11.08 -3.05
N GLY A 30 23.39 -10.55 -3.32
CA GLY A 30 23.55 -9.27 -4.02
C GLY A 30 23.10 -9.33 -5.49
N GLN A 31 23.42 -10.43 -6.19
CA GLN A 31 23.00 -10.64 -7.57
C GLN A 31 21.49 -10.85 -7.67
N PHE A 32 20.94 -11.66 -6.76
CA PHE A 32 19.50 -11.89 -6.65
C PHE A 32 18.74 -10.56 -6.44
N ALA A 33 19.18 -9.73 -5.48
CA ALA A 33 18.57 -8.45 -5.20
C ALA A 33 18.65 -7.47 -6.39
N ALA A 34 19.80 -7.43 -7.08
CA ALA A 34 19.99 -6.61 -8.27
C ALA A 34 19.05 -7.05 -9.40
N ARG A 35 18.95 -8.37 -9.63
CA ARG A 35 18.04 -8.93 -10.64
C ARG A 35 16.58 -8.68 -10.32
N ALA A 36 16.17 -8.89 -9.07
CA ALA A 36 14.81 -8.59 -8.61
C ALA A 36 14.45 -7.12 -8.84
N ARG A 37 15.39 -6.20 -8.55
CA ARG A 37 15.21 -4.76 -8.83
C ARG A 37 15.04 -4.49 -10.32
N GLU A 38 15.88 -5.06 -11.17
CA GLU A 38 15.81 -4.91 -12.62
C GLU A 38 14.45 -5.38 -13.16
N LEU A 39 14.02 -6.58 -12.75
CA LEU A 39 12.74 -7.15 -13.16
C LEU A 39 11.55 -6.31 -12.66
N SER A 40 11.61 -5.81 -11.44
CA SER A 40 10.58 -4.91 -10.92
C SER A 40 10.45 -3.63 -11.77
N LEU A 41 11.58 -3.01 -12.13
CA LEU A 41 11.58 -1.81 -13.00
C LEU A 41 11.08 -2.12 -14.42
N ALA A 42 11.35 -3.30 -14.96
CA ALA A 42 10.84 -3.73 -16.24
C ALA A 42 9.33 -3.99 -16.19
N LEU A 43 8.87 -4.71 -15.17
CA LEU A 43 7.46 -5.03 -14.95
C LEU A 43 6.60 -3.77 -14.79
N GLY A 44 7.07 -2.76 -14.04
CA GLY A 44 6.36 -1.50 -13.85
C GLY A 44 6.21 -0.66 -15.12
N LYS A 45 6.92 -0.99 -16.21
CA LYS A 45 6.80 -0.34 -17.51
C LYS A 45 5.93 -1.11 -18.51
N ASP A 46 5.57 -2.35 -18.18
CA ASP A 46 4.80 -3.23 -19.06
C ASP A 46 3.31 -2.91 -18.99
N GLN A 47 2.86 -2.06 -19.91
CA GLN A 47 1.46 -1.61 -19.98
C GLN A 47 0.50 -2.74 -20.33
N GLU A 48 0.94 -3.75 -21.09
CA GLU A 48 0.08 -4.88 -21.44
C GLU A 48 -0.19 -5.78 -20.23
N VAL A 49 0.84 -6.08 -19.44
CA VAL A 49 0.71 -6.82 -18.18
C VAL A 49 -0.16 -6.05 -17.20
N PHE A 50 0.05 -4.72 -17.06
CA PHE A 50 -0.78 -3.87 -16.20
C PHE A 50 -2.26 -3.91 -16.60
N LYS A 51 -2.55 -3.83 -17.90
CA LYS A 51 -3.92 -3.90 -18.43
C LYS A 51 -4.57 -5.26 -18.12
N GLN A 52 -3.86 -6.36 -18.32
CA GLN A 52 -4.36 -7.71 -18.02
C GLN A 52 -4.64 -7.87 -16.51
N ALA A 53 -3.76 -7.34 -15.66
CA ALA A 53 -3.95 -7.35 -14.21
C ALA A 53 -5.15 -6.50 -13.78
N LEU A 54 -5.34 -5.32 -14.38
CA LEU A 54 -6.52 -4.48 -14.14
C LEU A 54 -7.81 -5.22 -14.54
N ASP A 55 -7.81 -5.93 -15.68
CA ASP A 55 -8.96 -6.73 -16.12
C ASP A 55 -9.28 -7.84 -15.10
N ALA A 56 -8.25 -8.52 -14.59
CA ALA A 56 -8.41 -9.55 -13.55
C ALA A 56 -8.92 -8.95 -12.23
N LEU A 57 -8.36 -7.81 -11.79
CA LEU A 57 -8.78 -7.12 -10.55
C LEU A 57 -10.26 -6.70 -10.63
N LEU A 58 -10.70 -6.13 -11.75
CA LEU A 58 -12.11 -5.77 -11.96
C LEU A 58 -13.03 -7.00 -11.99
N ALA A 59 -12.57 -8.11 -12.52
CA ALA A 59 -13.35 -9.36 -12.52
C ALA A 59 -13.54 -9.91 -11.10
N VAL A 60 -12.49 -9.93 -10.27
CA VAL A 60 -12.58 -10.44 -8.90
C VAL A 60 -13.24 -9.43 -7.94
N ASP A 61 -13.33 -8.16 -8.29
CA ASP A 61 -14.05 -7.14 -7.49
C ASP A 61 -15.56 -7.46 -7.37
N ASN A 62 -16.15 -8.17 -8.33
CA ASN A 62 -17.51 -8.69 -8.22
C ASN A 62 -17.73 -9.58 -6.97
N TYR A 63 -16.66 -10.18 -6.48
CA TYR A 63 -16.64 -11.00 -5.27
C TYR A 63 -16.13 -10.22 -4.06
N ARG A 64 -15.88 -8.92 -4.17
CA ARG A 64 -15.27 -8.08 -3.15
C ARG A 64 -13.96 -8.69 -2.64
N TYR A 65 -13.09 -9.06 -3.55
CA TYR A 65 -11.87 -9.83 -3.27
C TYR A 65 -10.99 -9.22 -2.17
N ALA A 66 -10.83 -7.88 -2.12
CA ALA A 66 -10.09 -7.20 -1.07
C ALA A 66 -10.68 -7.40 0.35
N TYR A 67 -11.96 -7.78 0.46
CA TYR A 67 -12.66 -7.99 1.75
C TYR A 67 -12.58 -9.43 2.26
N LEU A 68 -11.96 -10.34 1.51
CA LEU A 68 -11.93 -11.76 1.86
C LEU A 68 -10.79 -12.11 2.82
N TRP A 69 -9.91 -11.17 3.12
CA TRP A 69 -8.67 -11.39 3.83
C TRP A 69 -8.79 -11.03 5.32
N SER A 70 -7.94 -11.66 6.13
CA SER A 70 -7.77 -11.30 7.53
C SER A 70 -6.29 -11.35 7.90
N TRP A 71 -5.89 -10.51 8.84
CA TRP A 71 -4.57 -10.55 9.46
C TRP A 71 -4.71 -10.85 10.95
N MET A 72 -4.09 -11.94 11.41
CA MET A 72 -4.15 -12.40 12.81
C MET A 72 -5.57 -12.43 13.38
N GLY A 73 -6.55 -12.85 12.57
CA GLY A 73 -7.96 -12.95 12.95
C GLY A 73 -8.78 -11.68 12.79
N VAL A 74 -8.18 -10.54 12.39
CA VAL A 74 -8.88 -9.28 12.15
C VAL A 74 -9.06 -9.08 10.64
N PRO A 75 -10.27 -8.76 10.14
CA PRO A 75 -10.48 -8.51 8.71
C PRO A 75 -9.62 -7.35 8.22
N ILE A 76 -8.87 -7.57 7.14
CA ILE A 76 -8.05 -6.57 6.47
C ILE A 76 -8.59 -6.33 5.07
N ILE A 77 -8.88 -5.07 4.73
CA ILE A 77 -9.50 -4.71 3.44
C ILE A 77 -8.39 -4.23 2.51
N GLN A 78 -7.52 -5.15 2.11
CA GLN A 78 -6.39 -4.87 1.22
C GLN A 78 -6.10 -6.05 0.30
N LEU A 79 -5.44 -5.79 -0.81
CA LEU A 79 -4.93 -6.85 -1.68
C LEU A 79 -3.62 -7.42 -1.14
N PRO A 80 -3.34 -8.72 -1.33
CA PRO A 80 -2.10 -9.35 -0.85
C PRO A 80 -0.81 -8.67 -1.31
N ALA A 81 -0.78 -8.13 -2.52
CA ALA A 81 0.40 -7.42 -3.03
C ALA A 81 0.66 -6.11 -2.25
N ASP A 82 -0.39 -5.39 -1.87
CA ASP A 82 -0.26 -4.17 -1.08
C ASP A 82 0.26 -4.46 0.34
N ILE A 83 -0.21 -5.56 0.95
CA ILE A 83 0.30 -6.05 2.25
C ILE A 83 1.80 -6.35 2.15
N MET A 84 2.23 -7.06 1.08
CA MET A 84 3.65 -7.39 0.90
C MET A 84 4.50 -6.15 0.64
N ALA A 85 4.04 -5.20 -0.17
CA ALA A 85 4.76 -3.96 -0.42
C ALA A 85 4.89 -3.10 0.85
N THR A 86 3.81 -2.95 1.61
CA THR A 86 3.82 -2.22 2.88
C THR A 86 4.77 -2.87 3.89
N GLN A 87 4.80 -4.20 3.96
CA GLN A 87 5.75 -4.94 4.80
C GLN A 87 7.20 -4.65 4.40
N GLU A 88 7.53 -4.72 3.10
CA GLU A 88 8.89 -4.43 2.61
C GLU A 88 9.33 -3.01 3.00
N VAL A 89 8.45 -2.02 2.81
CA VAL A 89 8.72 -0.63 3.17
C VAL A 89 8.96 -0.47 4.68
N ILE A 90 8.08 -1.02 5.52
CA ILE A 90 8.20 -0.91 6.98
C ILE A 90 9.50 -1.57 7.48
N VAL A 91 9.83 -2.76 6.98
CA VAL A 91 11.06 -3.47 7.38
C VAL A 91 12.32 -2.75 6.91
N ALA A 92 12.29 -2.15 5.71
CA ALA A 92 13.43 -1.40 5.18
C ALA A 92 13.65 -0.08 5.91
N THR A 93 12.59 0.65 6.28
CA THR A 93 12.68 2.01 6.81
C THR A 93 12.54 2.09 8.34
N LYS A 94 11.95 1.06 8.98
CA LYS A 94 11.78 0.92 10.42
C LYS A 94 11.23 2.19 11.08
N PRO A 95 10.03 2.66 10.70
CA PRO A 95 9.45 3.87 11.26
C PRO A 95 9.21 3.76 12.77
N ASP A 96 9.28 4.88 13.46
CA ASP A 96 8.95 5.00 14.89
C ASP A 96 7.45 5.26 15.07
N VAL A 97 6.83 5.94 14.09
CA VAL A 97 5.39 6.17 14.05
C VAL A 97 4.89 5.88 12.63
N ILE A 98 3.85 5.08 12.53
CA ILE A 98 3.05 4.93 11.30
C ILE A 98 1.70 5.58 11.56
N ILE A 99 1.29 6.52 10.73
CA ILE A 99 -0.02 7.15 10.78
C ILE A 99 -0.85 6.57 9.64
N GLU A 100 -2.05 6.06 9.95
CA GLU A 100 -3.01 5.60 8.96
C GLU A 100 -4.31 6.38 9.10
N THR A 101 -4.82 6.94 8.00
CA THR A 101 -6.18 7.44 7.91
C THR A 101 -7.05 6.36 7.26
N GLY A 102 -8.19 6.05 7.91
CA GLY A 102 -9.06 4.93 7.53
C GLY A 102 -8.71 3.62 8.25
N VAL A 103 -9.29 3.42 9.44
CA VAL A 103 -9.07 2.20 10.26
C VAL A 103 -10.01 1.07 9.85
N ALA A 104 -11.22 1.39 9.42
CA ALA A 104 -12.27 0.46 9.01
C ALA A 104 -12.47 -0.70 10.01
N ARG A 105 -12.05 -1.94 9.64
CA ARG A 105 -12.15 -3.14 10.50
C ARG A 105 -10.96 -3.34 11.42
N GLY A 106 -9.88 -2.59 11.24
CA GLY A 106 -8.67 -2.63 12.06
C GLY A 106 -7.58 -3.60 11.61
N GLY A 107 -7.79 -4.35 10.54
CA GLY A 107 -6.80 -5.33 10.07
C GLY A 107 -5.48 -4.70 9.66
N SER A 108 -5.49 -3.53 9.00
CA SER A 108 -4.29 -2.81 8.57
C SER A 108 -3.47 -2.27 9.75
N VAL A 109 -4.11 -1.64 10.75
CA VAL A 109 -3.41 -1.18 11.96
C VAL A 109 -2.81 -2.34 12.74
N VAL A 110 -3.52 -3.49 12.84
CA VAL A 110 -2.99 -4.70 13.48
C VAL A 110 -1.83 -5.29 12.69
N PHE A 111 -1.93 -5.32 11.37
CA PHE A 111 -0.84 -5.76 10.48
C PHE A 111 0.42 -4.94 10.68
N MET A 112 0.34 -3.62 10.57
CA MET A 112 1.48 -2.73 10.76
C MET A 112 2.04 -2.80 12.18
N ALA A 113 1.18 -2.86 13.19
CA ALA A 113 1.58 -3.04 14.59
C ALA A 113 2.32 -4.35 14.82
N SER A 114 1.93 -5.45 14.15
CA SER A 114 2.62 -6.75 14.26
C SER A 114 4.04 -6.68 13.68
N LEU A 115 4.25 -5.96 12.59
CA LEU A 115 5.58 -5.74 12.03
C LEU A 115 6.45 -4.89 12.96
N LEU A 116 5.91 -3.82 13.55
CA LEU A 116 6.61 -3.01 14.53
C LEU A 116 6.95 -3.79 15.81
N GLU A 117 6.09 -4.75 16.21
CA GLU A 117 6.41 -5.68 17.31
C GLU A 117 7.61 -6.57 16.97
N LEU A 118 7.67 -7.14 15.77
CA LEU A 118 8.81 -7.93 15.31
C LEU A 118 10.10 -7.10 15.18
N ILE A 119 9.98 -5.82 14.79
CA ILE A 119 11.10 -4.87 14.72
C ILE A 119 11.56 -4.47 16.14
N GLY A 120 10.68 -4.59 17.15
CA GLY A 120 10.96 -4.27 18.55
C GLY A 120 10.68 -2.82 18.94
N ARG A 121 10.23 -1.95 18.02
CA ARG A 121 9.95 -0.52 18.28
C ARG A 121 8.82 0.02 17.43
N GLY A 122 8.36 1.21 17.77
CA GLY A 122 7.37 1.97 17.00
C GLY A 122 5.92 1.70 17.41
N LYS A 123 5.03 2.54 16.92
CA LYS A 123 3.58 2.47 17.11
C LYS A 123 2.83 2.85 15.85
N VAL A 124 1.57 2.44 15.76
CA VAL A 124 0.60 2.85 14.74
C VAL A 124 -0.40 3.82 15.35
N VAL A 125 -0.66 4.92 14.68
CA VAL A 125 -1.72 5.89 15.00
C VAL A 125 -2.79 5.77 13.91
N GLY A 126 -3.89 5.09 14.23
CA GLY A 126 -5.03 4.94 13.32
C GLY A 126 -6.06 6.05 13.55
N VAL A 127 -6.42 6.74 12.47
CA VAL A 127 -7.42 7.83 12.45
C VAL A 127 -8.62 7.38 11.65
N ASP A 128 -9.83 7.49 12.21
CA ASP A 128 -11.06 7.21 11.47
C ASP A 128 -12.18 8.14 11.95
N LEU A 129 -13.07 8.48 11.03
CA LEU A 129 -14.24 9.31 11.32
C LEU A 129 -15.17 8.66 12.36
N ASP A 130 -15.35 7.33 12.26
CA ASP A 130 -16.25 6.49 13.08
C ASP A 130 -15.60 5.14 13.37
N ILE A 131 -14.96 5.00 14.51
CA ILE A 131 -14.41 3.72 14.97
C ILE A 131 -15.52 2.96 15.72
N ARG A 132 -16.28 2.17 14.96
CA ARG A 132 -17.42 1.41 15.50
C ARG A 132 -17.03 0.61 16.75
N PRO A 133 -17.89 0.56 17.79
CA PRO A 133 -17.56 -0.04 19.09
C PRO A 133 -17.00 -1.47 19.00
N HIS A 134 -17.57 -2.31 18.13
CA HIS A 134 -17.10 -3.69 17.95
C HIS A 134 -15.72 -3.78 17.27
N ASN A 135 -15.38 -2.85 16.34
CA ASN A 135 -14.06 -2.79 15.73
C ASN A 135 -13.02 -2.28 16.75
N ARG A 136 -13.37 -1.22 17.51
CA ARG A 136 -12.55 -0.71 18.62
C ARG A 136 -12.24 -1.80 19.63
N GLN A 137 -13.26 -2.54 20.09
CA GLN A 137 -13.09 -3.65 21.02
C GLN A 137 -12.15 -4.73 20.46
N THR A 138 -12.31 -5.09 19.19
CA THR A 138 -11.44 -6.08 18.52
C THR A 138 -9.99 -5.62 18.54
N ILE A 139 -9.71 -4.36 18.19
CA ILE A 139 -8.36 -3.81 18.15
C ILE A 139 -7.77 -3.69 19.57
N GLU A 140 -8.52 -3.14 20.52
CA GLU A 140 -8.05 -2.88 21.89
C GLU A 140 -7.84 -4.17 22.71
N SER A 141 -8.55 -5.26 22.39
CA SER A 141 -8.33 -6.57 22.99
C SER A 141 -7.26 -7.41 22.29
N HIS A 142 -6.76 -6.95 21.14
CA HIS A 142 -5.77 -7.69 20.36
C HIS A 142 -4.37 -7.62 21.03
N PRO A 143 -3.52 -8.69 20.96
CA PRO A 143 -2.15 -8.66 21.50
C PRO A 143 -1.28 -7.49 20.99
N MET A 144 -1.59 -6.95 19.82
CA MET A 144 -0.88 -5.81 19.23
C MET A 144 -1.40 -4.44 19.72
N ALA A 145 -2.45 -4.38 20.53
CA ALA A 145 -3.06 -3.14 21.03
C ALA A 145 -2.04 -2.19 21.71
N LYS A 146 -1.03 -2.76 22.38
CA LYS A 146 0.04 -1.98 23.03
C LYS A 146 0.80 -1.04 22.07
N ARG A 147 0.79 -1.33 20.75
CA ARG A 147 1.42 -0.54 19.70
C ARG A 147 0.45 0.29 18.88
N ILE A 148 -0.83 0.29 19.23
CA ILE A 148 -1.87 0.99 18.48
C ILE A 148 -2.43 2.14 19.31
N ARG A 149 -2.61 3.30 18.67
CA ARG A 149 -3.38 4.44 19.19
C ARG A 149 -4.48 4.75 18.20
N LEU A 150 -5.71 4.83 18.70
CA LEU A 150 -6.88 5.13 17.90
C LEU A 150 -7.34 6.55 18.18
N ILE A 151 -7.50 7.33 17.12
CA ILE A 151 -8.02 8.70 17.14
C ILE A 151 -9.29 8.72 16.32
N GLU A 152 -10.43 8.98 16.98
CA GLU A 152 -11.71 9.14 16.28
C GLU A 152 -11.94 10.61 15.98
N GLY A 153 -12.27 10.88 14.71
CA GLY A 153 -12.53 12.22 14.17
C GLY A 153 -12.20 12.29 12.68
N PRO A 154 -12.69 13.35 11.99
CA PRO A 154 -12.37 13.57 10.58
C PRO A 154 -10.87 13.77 10.40
N SER A 155 -10.24 13.05 9.48
CA SER A 155 -8.79 13.11 9.22
C SER A 155 -8.32 14.49 8.76
N THR A 156 -9.19 15.24 8.11
CA THR A 156 -8.89 16.59 7.60
C THR A 156 -9.17 17.71 8.60
N ASP A 157 -9.75 17.38 9.76
CA ASP A 157 -10.07 18.35 10.80
C ASP A 157 -8.80 18.81 11.56
N PRO A 158 -8.63 20.13 11.81
CA PRO A 158 -7.46 20.66 12.52
C PRO A 158 -7.27 20.13 13.94
N GLU A 159 -8.34 19.86 14.68
CA GLU A 159 -8.27 19.30 16.04
C GLU A 159 -7.80 17.85 16.00
N THR A 160 -8.35 17.06 15.09
CA THR A 160 -7.91 15.68 14.86
C THR A 160 -6.42 15.64 14.47
N LEU A 161 -6.00 16.52 13.55
CA LEU A 161 -4.60 16.62 13.13
C LEU A 161 -3.68 17.06 14.29
N ALA A 162 -4.14 17.95 15.17
CA ALA A 162 -3.37 18.34 16.37
C ALA A 162 -3.17 17.15 17.32
N ARG A 163 -4.20 16.31 17.52
CA ARG A 163 -4.11 15.07 18.31
C ARG A 163 -3.12 14.09 17.70
N VAL A 164 -3.14 13.92 16.36
CA VAL A 164 -2.17 13.07 15.65
C VAL A 164 -0.74 13.59 15.86
N ARG A 165 -0.51 14.89 15.71
CA ARG A 165 0.80 15.52 15.96
C ARG A 165 1.28 15.30 17.39
N GLY A 166 0.37 15.31 18.37
CA GLY A 166 0.66 15.02 19.77
C GLY A 166 1.15 13.59 20.03
N GLU A 167 0.86 12.67 19.12
CA GLU A 167 1.36 11.30 19.19
C GLU A 167 2.75 11.09 18.58
N ILE A 168 3.34 12.10 17.94
CA ILE A 168 4.66 12.01 17.29
C ILE A 168 5.73 12.54 18.26
N PRO A 169 6.59 11.66 18.83
CA PRO A 169 7.71 12.11 19.63
C PRO A 169 8.71 12.93 18.78
N PRO A 170 9.47 13.85 19.40
CA PRO A 170 10.55 14.53 18.69
C PRO A 170 11.52 13.54 18.02
N ASP A 171 12.08 13.93 16.88
CA ASP A 171 13.09 13.17 16.13
C ASP A 171 12.63 11.77 15.65
N SER A 172 11.32 11.50 15.64
CA SER A 172 10.76 10.24 15.17
C SER A 172 10.81 10.12 13.65
N ASN A 173 11.06 8.90 13.15
CA ASN A 173 10.84 8.54 11.77
C ASN A 173 9.35 8.24 11.54
N VAL A 174 8.69 9.05 10.72
CA VAL A 174 7.23 9.01 10.51
C VAL A 174 6.91 8.55 9.09
N MET A 175 6.14 7.48 8.98
CA MET A 175 5.51 6.99 7.77
C MET A 175 4.00 7.31 7.81
N VAL A 176 3.39 7.58 6.65
CA VAL A 176 1.96 7.86 6.54
C VAL A 176 1.32 6.96 5.49
N VAL A 177 0.12 6.46 5.79
CA VAL A 177 -0.76 5.70 4.88
C VAL A 177 -2.11 6.41 4.83
N LEU A 178 -2.52 6.84 3.65
CA LEU A 178 -3.81 7.50 3.40
C LEU A 178 -4.76 6.50 2.74
N ASP A 179 -5.76 6.04 3.49
CA ASP A 179 -6.72 4.99 3.08
C ASP A 179 -8.12 5.26 3.65
N SER A 180 -8.58 6.53 3.60
CA SER A 180 -9.86 6.95 4.19
C SER A 180 -10.97 7.14 3.15
N ASP A 181 -11.34 8.37 2.84
CA ASP A 181 -12.24 8.72 1.75
C ASP A 181 -11.42 8.88 0.46
N HIS A 182 -11.86 8.27 -0.63
CA HIS A 182 -11.10 8.25 -1.87
C HIS A 182 -11.54 9.33 -2.88
N SER A 183 -12.25 10.37 -2.45
CA SER A 183 -12.53 11.53 -3.30
C SER A 183 -11.28 12.41 -3.44
N ARG A 184 -11.07 12.97 -4.64
CA ARG A 184 -9.92 13.82 -4.96
C ARG A 184 -9.68 14.91 -3.92
N ASP A 185 -10.71 15.67 -3.59
CA ASP A 185 -10.56 16.85 -2.72
C ASP A 185 -10.23 16.45 -1.27
N HIS A 186 -10.79 15.33 -0.80
CA HIS A 186 -10.46 14.79 0.52
C HIS A 186 -9.02 14.30 0.57
N VAL A 187 -8.62 13.44 -0.38
CA VAL A 187 -7.24 12.90 -0.43
C VAL A 187 -6.23 14.03 -0.62
N LEU A 188 -6.52 15.06 -1.44
CA LEU A 188 -5.64 16.22 -1.59
C LEU A 188 -5.48 16.98 -0.28
N SER A 189 -6.57 17.13 0.49
CA SER A 189 -6.51 17.75 1.83
C SER A 189 -5.65 16.91 2.78
N GLU A 190 -5.82 15.58 2.79
CA GLU A 190 -4.95 14.70 3.60
C GLU A 190 -3.49 14.77 3.17
N LEU A 191 -3.20 14.74 1.88
CA LEU A 191 -1.83 14.88 1.34
C LEU A 191 -1.15 16.16 1.84
N ARG A 192 -1.86 17.28 1.82
CA ARG A 192 -1.36 18.58 2.32
C ARG A 192 -1.19 18.62 3.83
N ASN A 193 -2.05 17.92 4.59
CA ASN A 193 -2.04 17.90 6.05
C ASN A 193 -1.01 16.91 6.62
N TYR A 194 -0.92 15.72 6.05
CA TYR A 194 -0.10 14.60 6.55
C TYR A 194 1.23 14.46 5.82
N GLY A 195 1.32 14.87 4.56
CA GLY A 195 2.58 14.86 3.81
C GLY A 195 3.73 15.57 4.54
N PRO A 196 3.53 16.76 5.15
CA PRO A 196 4.56 17.43 5.95
C PRO A 196 5.05 16.64 7.16
N LEU A 197 4.29 15.66 7.66
CA LEU A 197 4.66 14.81 8.80
C LEU A 197 5.63 13.70 8.42
N VAL A 198 5.66 13.30 7.14
CA VAL A 198 6.54 12.23 6.66
C VAL A 198 7.99 12.69 6.71
N THR A 199 8.85 11.92 7.38
CA THR A 199 10.24 12.25 7.50
C THR A 199 11.08 11.72 6.35
N LYS A 200 12.23 12.35 6.08
CA LYS A 200 13.12 11.96 4.99
C LYS A 200 13.52 10.49 5.09
N GLY A 201 13.42 9.77 3.97
CA GLY A 201 13.69 8.33 3.88
C GLY A 201 12.49 7.44 4.17
N GLN A 202 11.43 8.00 4.77
CA GLN A 202 10.16 7.30 5.01
C GLN A 202 9.21 7.41 3.81
N TYR A 203 8.06 6.78 3.91
CA TYR A 203 7.09 6.72 2.82
C TYR A 203 5.77 7.41 3.15
N LEU A 204 5.20 8.01 2.13
CA LEU A 204 3.80 8.39 2.05
C LEU A 204 3.13 7.40 1.10
N VAL A 205 2.17 6.62 1.60
CA VAL A 205 1.39 5.66 0.81
C VAL A 205 0.00 6.23 0.58
N VAL A 206 -0.43 6.27 -0.68
CA VAL A 206 -1.76 6.71 -1.09
C VAL A 206 -2.50 5.50 -1.65
N ALA A 207 -3.52 5.04 -0.94
CA ALA A 207 -4.31 3.89 -1.34
C ALA A 207 -5.28 4.23 -2.48
N ASP A 208 -5.79 3.19 -3.12
CA ASP A 208 -6.84 3.21 -4.15
C ASP A 208 -6.58 4.11 -5.37
N THR A 209 -5.30 4.38 -5.67
CA THR A 209 -4.89 5.06 -6.91
C THR A 209 -5.31 4.29 -8.18
N LEU A 210 -5.61 2.98 -8.05
CA LEU A 210 -6.12 2.13 -9.14
C LEU A 210 -7.38 2.71 -9.78
N VAL A 211 -8.20 3.42 -9.01
CA VAL A 211 -9.45 4.04 -9.50
C VAL A 211 -9.19 4.98 -10.68
N GLY A 212 -8.07 5.72 -10.68
CA GLY A 212 -7.67 6.60 -11.77
C GLY A 212 -7.36 5.89 -13.10
N HIS A 213 -7.16 4.57 -13.06
CA HIS A 213 -6.93 3.73 -14.25
C HIS A 213 -8.20 3.03 -14.76
N ILE A 214 -9.34 3.18 -14.06
CA ILE A 214 -10.61 2.53 -14.42
C ILE A 214 -11.42 3.49 -15.27
N ASP A 215 -11.76 3.06 -16.50
CA ASP A 215 -12.69 3.81 -17.34
C ASP A 215 -14.09 3.80 -16.71
N GLU A 216 -14.82 4.90 -16.81
CA GLU A 216 -16.14 5.09 -16.18
C GLU A 216 -17.14 3.97 -16.59
N SER A 217 -17.08 3.52 -17.84
CA SER A 217 -17.91 2.40 -18.35
C SER A 217 -17.65 1.08 -17.62
N ARG A 218 -16.49 0.92 -16.98
CA ARG A 218 -16.03 -0.28 -16.28
C ARG A 218 -16.08 -0.14 -14.75
N ALA A 219 -16.43 1.05 -14.25
CA ALA A 219 -16.51 1.29 -12.81
C ALA A 219 -17.55 0.38 -12.15
N PRO A 220 -17.26 -0.18 -10.96
CA PRO A 220 -18.18 -1.04 -10.23
C PRO A 220 -19.48 -0.30 -9.89
N LYS A 221 -20.63 -0.81 -10.35
CA LYS A 221 -21.94 -0.16 -10.19
C LYS A 221 -22.63 -0.46 -8.86
N ASN A 222 -22.17 -1.46 -8.12
CA ASN A 222 -22.81 -1.98 -6.91
C ASN A 222 -22.19 -1.47 -5.63
N ARG A 223 -21.67 -0.24 -5.60
CA ARG A 223 -21.11 0.40 -4.42
C ARG A 223 -21.97 1.55 -3.94
N SER A 224 -22.07 1.74 -2.63
CA SER A 224 -22.81 2.84 -2.02
C SER A 224 -22.18 4.21 -2.31
N LYS A 225 -20.88 4.25 -2.60
CA LYS A 225 -20.12 5.41 -3.04
C LYS A 225 -19.25 4.98 -4.21
N THR A 226 -19.32 5.70 -5.31
CA THR A 226 -18.50 5.45 -6.50
C THR A 226 -17.54 6.61 -6.67
N TRP A 227 -16.26 6.28 -6.73
CA TRP A 227 -15.24 7.20 -7.17
C TRP A 227 -14.98 6.94 -8.65
N PHE A 228 -14.59 7.96 -9.37
CA PHE A 228 -14.41 7.89 -10.82
C PHE A 228 -13.20 8.72 -11.24
N LYS A 229 -12.68 8.45 -12.41
CA LYS A 229 -11.53 9.13 -12.98
C LYS A 229 -11.72 10.65 -12.98
N GLY A 230 -10.80 11.37 -12.32
CA GLY A 230 -10.86 12.81 -12.10
C GLY A 230 -11.37 13.21 -10.72
N ASP A 231 -12.06 12.32 -10.00
CA ASP A 231 -12.45 12.50 -8.58
C ASP A 231 -12.03 11.27 -7.77
N GLU A 232 -10.71 11.06 -7.69
CA GLU A 232 -10.10 9.88 -7.05
C GLU A 232 -8.65 10.15 -6.60
N PRO A 233 -8.02 9.22 -5.84
CA PRO A 233 -6.73 9.44 -5.22
C PRO A 233 -5.57 9.73 -6.18
N LEU A 234 -5.51 9.11 -7.36
CA LEU A 234 -4.42 9.34 -8.32
C LEU A 234 -4.43 10.78 -8.84
N THR A 235 -5.61 11.34 -9.09
CA THR A 235 -5.74 12.76 -9.49
C THR A 235 -5.28 13.68 -8.37
N ALA A 236 -5.67 13.42 -7.11
CA ALA A 236 -5.20 14.17 -5.95
C ALA A 236 -3.67 14.09 -5.81
N LEU A 237 -3.11 12.90 -5.93
CA LEU A 237 -1.68 12.65 -5.87
C LEU A 237 -0.90 13.42 -6.94
N ASN A 238 -1.39 13.40 -8.19
CA ASN A 238 -0.75 14.12 -9.28
C ASN A 238 -0.76 15.64 -9.06
N ILE A 239 -1.82 16.21 -8.46
CA ILE A 239 -1.86 17.62 -8.07
C ILE A 239 -0.82 17.89 -6.97
N PHE A 240 -0.81 17.09 -5.92
CA PHE A 240 0.12 17.25 -4.79
C PHE A 240 1.58 17.17 -5.22
N LEU A 241 1.94 16.27 -6.12
CA LEU A 241 3.32 16.14 -6.64
C LEU A 241 3.77 17.37 -7.46
N GLN A 242 2.84 18.20 -7.95
CA GLN A 242 3.19 19.48 -8.58
C GLN A 242 3.39 20.60 -7.54
N GLU A 243 2.88 20.43 -6.31
CA GLU A 243 2.99 21.41 -5.23
C GLU A 243 4.26 21.23 -4.37
N THR A 244 4.92 20.05 -4.47
CA THR A 244 6.06 19.71 -3.63
C THR A 244 7.13 18.92 -4.37
N ASN A 245 8.40 19.14 -3.99
CA ASN A 245 9.54 18.36 -4.45
C ASN A 245 10.07 17.39 -3.38
N ARG A 246 9.31 17.20 -2.28
CA ARG A 246 9.72 16.34 -1.17
C ARG A 246 9.57 14.85 -1.45
N PHE A 247 8.79 14.48 -2.44
CA PHE A 247 8.42 13.09 -2.70
C PHE A 247 8.78 12.67 -4.12
N GLU A 248 9.17 11.42 -4.25
CA GLU A 248 9.29 10.73 -5.54
C GLU A 248 8.51 9.41 -5.50
N VAL A 249 7.89 9.04 -6.59
CA VAL A 249 7.27 7.72 -6.75
C VAL A 249 8.39 6.68 -6.78
N ASP A 250 8.40 5.73 -5.82
CA ASP A 250 9.42 4.67 -5.81
C ASP A 250 9.18 3.69 -6.97
N PRO A 251 10.04 3.68 -8.00
CA PRO A 251 9.79 2.86 -9.17
C PRO A 251 10.01 1.36 -8.93
N VAL A 252 10.72 0.99 -7.86
CA VAL A 252 10.99 -0.42 -7.53
C VAL A 252 9.81 -1.03 -6.78
N ILE A 253 9.29 -0.34 -5.78
CA ILE A 253 8.10 -0.81 -5.05
C ILE A 253 6.89 -0.80 -5.99
N ASN A 254 6.63 0.33 -6.67
CA ASN A 254 5.48 0.44 -7.57
C ASN A 254 5.58 -0.51 -8.78
N GLY A 255 6.78 -0.87 -9.22
CA GLY A 255 6.97 -1.84 -10.30
C GLY A 255 6.49 -3.26 -9.97
N LYS A 256 6.36 -3.61 -8.69
CA LYS A 256 5.81 -4.89 -8.23
C LYS A 256 4.27 -4.87 -8.12
N LEU A 257 3.66 -3.68 -8.09
CA LEU A 257 2.26 -3.47 -7.77
C LEU A 257 1.33 -3.63 -8.98
N VAL A 258 1.44 -4.77 -9.65
CA VAL A 258 0.59 -5.10 -10.80
C VAL A 258 -0.81 -5.51 -10.34
N PHE A 259 -0.91 -6.33 -9.26
CA PHE A 259 -2.17 -6.74 -8.64
C PHE A 259 -2.40 -5.96 -7.33
N SER A 260 -2.56 -4.65 -7.44
CA SER A 260 -2.59 -3.71 -6.33
C SER A 260 -3.75 -2.74 -6.47
N SER A 261 -4.29 -2.26 -5.34
CA SER A 261 -5.20 -1.12 -5.30
C SER A 261 -4.47 0.22 -5.42
N SER A 262 -3.14 0.23 -5.24
CA SER A 262 -2.34 1.45 -5.06
C SER A 262 -1.19 1.62 -6.06
N PRO A 263 -1.40 1.36 -7.38
CA PRO A 263 -0.35 1.51 -8.40
C PRO A 263 0.13 2.98 -8.45
N GLY A 264 1.43 3.21 -8.30
CA GLY A 264 2.01 4.56 -8.23
C GLY A 264 1.80 5.27 -6.88
N GLY A 265 1.13 4.66 -5.92
CA GLY A 265 0.79 5.27 -4.63
C GLY A 265 1.89 5.21 -3.57
N TYR A 266 3.00 4.51 -3.80
CA TYR A 266 4.12 4.45 -2.85
C TYR A 266 5.16 5.51 -3.16
N LEU A 267 5.22 6.55 -2.33
CA LEU A 267 6.11 7.69 -2.50
C LEU A 267 7.17 7.71 -1.40
N ARG A 268 8.42 7.85 -1.80
CA ARG A 268 9.53 8.03 -0.87
C ARG A 268 9.77 9.51 -0.60
N CYS A 269 9.89 9.89 0.66
CA CYS A 269 10.28 11.24 1.05
C CYS A 269 11.79 11.42 0.85
N ILE A 270 12.20 12.33 -0.03
CA ILE A 270 13.60 12.56 -0.43
C ILE A 270 14.20 13.83 0.19
N ALA A 271 13.37 14.71 0.72
CA ALA A 271 13.79 15.98 1.34
C ALA A 271 13.14 16.16 2.72
N PRO A 272 13.72 17.00 3.61
CA PRO A 272 13.14 17.35 4.90
C PRO A 272 11.80 18.05 4.80
#